data_e35df5b83d85016bb4e65aa447d63998
#
_entry.id   e35df5b83d85016bb4e65aa447d63998
#
_cell.length_a   1.000
_cell.length_b   1.000
_cell.length_c   1.000
_cell.angle_alpha   90.00
_cell.angle_beta   90.00
_cell.angle_gamma   90.00
#
_symmetry.space_group_name_H-M   'P 1'
#
loop_
_entity.id
_entity.type
_entity.pdbx_description
1 polymer ?
#
loop_
_entity_poly.entity_id
_entity_poly.type
_entity_poly.pdbx_seq_one_letter_code
_entity_poly.pdbx_strand_id
1 'polypeptide(L)'
;MRNAIPRECEVVITVPETEVEDVLAFVGECEQVWRDEFATIEEGLSFKAERVELPKYMVPEEIRDNLVDAIYACPNGVERFIPTIPDTVETSSNLAIVEIANGKAAVKVLTRSSRESMKDYRNTAIESCFSMAGMHVERSGSYSGWEPNVNSPILHAMKESYKAQFGELPEVKVIHAGLECGIIGAVVPGLDMISFGPTLQCPHTPEERCHIPSVSKFYDFLTATLENTPEK
;
A
#
# COMPACT_ATOMS: atom_id res chain seq x y z
N MET A 1 1.95 -3.18 -10.52
CA MET A 1 2.00 -4.13 -9.37
C MET A 1 0.96 -3.69 -8.34
N ARG A 2 0.29 -4.60 -7.62
CA ARG A 2 -0.75 -4.24 -6.63
C ARG A 2 -0.22 -3.48 -5.41
N ASN A 3 1.03 -3.69 -5.07
CA ASN A 3 1.72 -3.08 -3.91
C ASN A 3 2.48 -1.78 -4.24
N ALA A 4 2.26 -1.23 -5.43
CA ALA A 4 2.83 0.04 -5.84
C ALA A 4 1.70 1.05 -6.10
N ILE A 5 1.90 2.30 -5.71
CA ILE A 5 0.99 3.40 -6.05
C ILE A 5 1.03 3.59 -7.57
N PRO A 6 -0.12 3.72 -8.26
CA PRO A 6 -0.15 3.99 -9.70
C PRO A 6 0.60 5.29 -10.01
N ARG A 7 1.45 5.26 -11.02
CA ARG A 7 2.23 6.43 -11.46
C ARG A 7 1.79 6.95 -12.81
N GLU A 8 1.08 6.14 -13.58
CA GLU A 8 0.69 6.41 -14.94
C GLU A 8 -0.74 5.92 -15.16
N CYS A 9 -1.50 6.68 -15.94
CA CYS A 9 -2.82 6.30 -16.39
C CYS A 9 -2.98 6.77 -17.84
N GLU A 10 -3.47 5.87 -18.69
CA GLU A 10 -3.82 6.16 -20.07
C GLU A 10 -5.26 5.75 -20.31
N VAL A 11 -6.04 6.62 -20.93
CA VAL A 11 -7.42 6.32 -21.30
C VAL A 11 -7.73 6.84 -22.70
N VAL A 12 -8.42 6.03 -23.49
CA VAL A 12 -8.94 6.43 -24.80
C VAL A 12 -10.44 6.69 -24.64
N ILE A 13 -10.87 7.90 -24.97
CA ILE A 13 -12.27 8.31 -24.94
C ILE A 13 -12.72 8.71 -26.35
N THR A 14 -14.01 8.63 -26.61
CA THR A 14 -14.60 9.14 -27.83
C THR A 14 -15.47 10.34 -27.48
N VAL A 15 -15.32 11.41 -28.26
CA VAL A 15 -16.09 12.64 -28.11
C VAL A 15 -16.61 13.09 -29.48
N PRO A 16 -17.71 13.84 -29.58
CA PRO A 16 -18.13 14.46 -30.83
C PRO A 16 -17.03 15.36 -31.39
N GLU A 17 -16.82 15.36 -32.71
CA GLU A 17 -15.79 16.18 -33.37
C GLU A 17 -15.92 17.68 -33.00
N THR A 18 -17.13 18.13 -32.76
CA THR A 18 -17.40 19.52 -32.36
C THR A 18 -16.96 19.90 -30.96
N GLU A 19 -16.66 18.91 -30.10
CA GLU A 19 -16.27 19.09 -28.68
C GLU A 19 -14.78 18.80 -28.45
N VAL A 20 -14.06 18.38 -29.47
CA VAL A 20 -12.65 17.96 -29.29
C VAL A 20 -11.78 19.09 -28.77
N GLU A 21 -11.91 20.29 -29.33
CA GLU A 21 -11.11 21.45 -28.92
C GLU A 21 -11.42 21.87 -27.46
N ASP A 22 -12.69 21.77 -27.05
CA ASP A 22 -13.10 22.05 -25.67
C ASP A 22 -12.52 21.01 -24.69
N VAL A 23 -12.50 19.74 -25.07
CA VAL A 23 -11.86 18.68 -24.27
C VAL A 23 -10.36 18.87 -24.14
N LEU A 24 -9.67 19.23 -25.24
CA LEU A 24 -8.24 19.50 -25.21
C LEU A 24 -7.93 20.72 -24.33
N ALA A 25 -8.71 21.78 -24.41
CA ALA A 25 -8.56 22.94 -23.54
C ALA A 25 -8.80 22.58 -22.06
N PHE A 26 -9.86 21.84 -21.75
CA PHE A 26 -10.17 21.38 -20.39
C PHE A 26 -9.04 20.53 -19.78
N VAL A 27 -8.45 19.62 -20.56
CA VAL A 27 -7.30 18.83 -20.09
C VAL A 27 -6.11 19.73 -19.75
N GLY A 28 -5.84 20.76 -20.57
CA GLY A 28 -4.79 21.74 -20.30
C GLY A 28 -5.04 22.55 -19.02
N GLU A 29 -6.29 22.95 -18.77
CA GLU A 29 -6.69 23.63 -17.54
C GLU A 29 -6.49 22.72 -16.31
N CYS A 30 -6.89 21.46 -16.38
CA CYS A 30 -6.67 20.47 -15.33
C CYS A 30 -5.18 20.25 -15.07
N GLU A 31 -4.36 20.15 -16.12
CA GLU A 31 -2.89 20.00 -15.95
C GLU A 31 -2.32 21.18 -15.17
N GLN A 32 -2.73 22.41 -15.49
CA GLN A 32 -2.23 23.60 -14.78
C GLN A 32 -2.62 23.57 -13.30
N VAL A 33 -3.89 23.29 -12.99
CA VAL A 33 -4.38 23.21 -11.60
C VAL A 33 -3.57 22.17 -10.81
N TRP A 34 -3.41 20.97 -11.35
CA TRP A 34 -2.70 19.89 -10.65
C TRP A 34 -1.20 20.16 -10.51
N ARG A 35 -0.57 20.78 -11.50
CA ARG A 35 0.83 21.20 -11.38
C ARG A 35 1.05 22.22 -10.28
N ASP A 36 0.11 23.16 -10.12
CA ASP A 36 0.18 24.17 -9.06
C ASP A 36 -0.04 23.54 -7.67
N GLU A 37 -1.02 22.62 -7.55
CA GLU A 37 -1.31 21.93 -6.29
C GLU A 37 -0.18 20.99 -5.84
N PHE A 38 0.49 20.32 -6.77
CA PHE A 38 1.53 19.31 -6.49
C PHE A 38 2.94 19.80 -6.76
N ALA A 39 3.16 21.09 -6.98
CA ALA A 39 4.45 21.67 -7.40
C ALA A 39 5.65 21.28 -6.51
N THR A 40 5.43 21.06 -5.21
CA THR A 40 6.49 20.70 -4.26
C THR A 40 6.65 19.19 -4.03
N ILE A 41 5.76 18.37 -4.60
CA ILE A 41 5.68 16.93 -4.35
C ILE A 41 5.93 16.15 -5.63
N GLU A 42 5.39 16.61 -6.77
CA GLU A 42 5.38 15.92 -8.06
C GLU A 42 5.79 16.84 -9.20
N GLU A 43 7.07 17.23 -9.25
CA GLU A 43 7.62 18.10 -10.31
C GLU A 43 7.44 17.53 -11.74
N GLY A 44 7.37 16.20 -11.84
CA GLY A 44 7.21 15.48 -13.11
C GLY A 44 5.76 15.26 -13.54
N LEU A 45 4.76 15.80 -12.83
CA LEU A 45 3.36 15.63 -13.17
C LEU A 45 3.05 16.18 -14.56
N SER A 46 2.39 15.37 -15.39
CA SER A 46 1.86 15.80 -16.69
C SER A 46 0.50 15.16 -16.95
N PHE A 47 -0.42 15.95 -17.52
CA PHE A 47 -1.73 15.49 -17.95
C PHE A 47 -2.00 16.06 -19.34
N LYS A 48 -2.04 15.19 -20.35
CA LYS A 48 -2.12 15.59 -21.76
C LYS A 48 -3.18 14.77 -22.48
N ALA A 49 -3.79 15.38 -23.47
CA ALA A 49 -4.66 14.68 -24.41
C ALA A 49 -4.14 14.88 -25.83
N GLU A 50 -4.27 13.84 -26.64
CA GLU A 50 -3.95 13.87 -28.06
C GLU A 50 -4.97 13.07 -28.87
N ARG A 51 -5.13 13.43 -30.14
CA ARG A 51 -5.97 12.67 -31.04
C ARG A 51 -5.31 11.36 -31.41
N VAL A 52 -6.08 10.28 -31.34
CA VAL A 52 -5.67 8.93 -31.75
C VAL A 52 -6.66 8.36 -32.77
N GLU A 53 -6.34 7.24 -33.36
CA GLU A 53 -7.28 6.52 -34.21
C GLU A 53 -8.53 6.08 -33.41
N LEU A 54 -9.69 6.13 -34.05
CA LEU A 54 -10.94 5.69 -33.42
C LEU A 54 -10.85 4.22 -33.05
N PRO A 55 -11.12 3.86 -31.79
CA PRO A 55 -11.12 2.48 -31.35
C PRO A 55 -12.25 1.70 -32.07
N LYS A 56 -11.97 0.45 -32.37
CA LYS A 56 -12.94 -0.44 -33.03
C LYS A 56 -14.17 -0.74 -32.15
N TYR A 57 -14.01 -0.68 -30.84
CA TYR A 57 -15.06 -0.98 -29.86
C TYR A 57 -15.02 0.06 -28.74
N MET A 58 -16.18 0.31 -28.17
CA MET A 58 -16.36 1.17 -26.99
C MET A 58 -16.98 0.36 -25.87
N VAL A 59 -16.74 0.78 -24.64
CA VAL A 59 -17.50 0.29 -23.48
C VAL A 59 -18.92 0.86 -23.56
N PRO A 60 -19.97 0.04 -23.39
CA PRO A 60 -21.34 0.54 -23.33
C PRO A 60 -21.49 1.63 -22.26
N GLU A 61 -22.30 2.64 -22.55
CA GLU A 61 -22.41 3.85 -21.71
C GLU A 61 -22.76 3.54 -20.26
N GLU A 62 -23.75 2.71 -20.02
CA GLU A 62 -24.15 2.31 -18.67
C GLU A 62 -23.00 1.61 -17.90
N ILE A 63 -22.23 0.74 -18.57
CA ILE A 63 -21.10 0.04 -17.95
C ILE A 63 -19.96 1.02 -17.68
N ARG A 64 -19.71 1.96 -18.61
CA ARG A 64 -18.71 3.01 -18.43
C ARG A 64 -19.02 3.87 -17.21
N ASP A 65 -20.25 4.37 -17.12
CA ASP A 65 -20.68 5.27 -16.05
C ASP A 65 -20.61 4.57 -14.69
N ASN A 66 -21.15 3.36 -14.59
CA ASN A 66 -21.07 2.55 -13.38
C ASN A 66 -19.61 2.26 -12.96
N LEU A 67 -18.71 1.98 -13.91
CA LEU A 67 -17.31 1.74 -13.63
C LEU A 67 -16.59 3.01 -13.14
N VAL A 68 -16.82 4.14 -13.79
CA VAL A 68 -16.25 5.44 -13.41
C VAL A 68 -16.70 5.83 -12.01
N ASP A 69 -18.00 5.73 -11.73
CA ASP A 69 -18.57 6.00 -10.42
C ASP A 69 -17.99 5.08 -9.33
N ALA A 70 -17.83 3.79 -9.62
CA ALA A 70 -17.23 2.84 -8.69
C ALA A 70 -15.75 3.15 -8.42
N ILE A 71 -14.99 3.53 -9.43
CA ILE A 71 -13.59 3.94 -9.28
C ILE A 71 -13.49 5.21 -8.43
N TYR A 72 -14.35 6.20 -8.70
CA TYR A 72 -14.38 7.47 -7.98
C TYR A 72 -14.79 7.30 -6.52
N ALA A 73 -15.79 6.45 -6.25
CA ALA A 73 -16.28 6.16 -4.90
C ALA A 73 -15.39 5.17 -4.12
N CYS A 74 -14.52 4.42 -4.81
CA CYS A 74 -13.71 3.38 -4.20
C CYS A 74 -12.78 3.96 -3.13
N PRO A 75 -12.85 3.47 -1.88
CA PRO A 75 -11.93 3.89 -0.83
C PRO A 75 -10.47 3.66 -1.23
N ASN A 76 -9.68 4.72 -1.24
CA ASN A 76 -8.26 4.70 -1.61
C ASN A 76 -7.43 5.53 -0.62
N GLY A 77 -6.16 5.16 -0.40
CA GLY A 77 -5.27 5.84 0.54
C GLY A 77 -5.44 5.38 1.99
N VAL A 78 -5.01 6.21 2.92
CA VAL A 78 -5.04 5.94 4.36
C VAL A 78 -6.47 6.07 4.89
N GLU A 79 -6.93 5.05 5.60
CA GLU A 79 -8.21 5.04 6.33
C GLU A 79 -8.01 5.48 7.77
N ARG A 80 -6.99 4.91 8.44
CA ARG A 80 -6.75 5.15 9.86
C ARG A 80 -5.27 5.01 10.22
N PHE A 81 -4.85 5.83 11.17
CA PHE A 81 -3.55 5.71 11.83
C PHE A 81 -3.68 4.93 13.15
N ILE A 82 -2.56 4.38 13.65
CA ILE A 82 -2.52 3.71 14.95
C ILE A 82 -2.59 4.78 16.04
N PRO A 83 -3.62 4.79 16.91
CA PRO A 83 -3.81 5.88 17.87
C PRO A 83 -2.67 6.04 18.90
N THR A 84 -1.96 4.96 19.19
CA THR A 84 -0.87 4.91 20.19
C THR A 84 0.52 5.13 19.63
N ILE A 85 0.66 5.21 18.29
CA ILE A 85 1.96 5.37 17.62
C ILE A 85 1.80 6.47 16.55
N PRO A 86 2.28 7.69 16.81
CA PRO A 86 2.17 8.79 15.86
C PRO A 86 2.68 8.43 14.46
N ASP A 87 2.07 9.01 13.44
CA ASP A 87 2.46 8.91 12.03
C ASP A 87 2.54 7.50 11.46
N THR A 88 1.95 6.51 12.17
CA THR A 88 1.95 5.11 11.75
C THR A 88 0.59 4.69 11.21
N VAL A 89 0.55 4.33 9.92
CA VAL A 89 -0.67 3.87 9.26
C VAL A 89 -1.10 2.51 9.80
N GLU A 90 -2.37 2.42 10.23
CA GLU A 90 -3.00 1.17 10.62
C GLU A 90 -3.66 0.47 9.42
N THR A 91 -4.50 1.22 8.69
CA THR A 91 -5.33 0.68 7.61
C THR A 91 -5.26 1.58 6.39
N SER A 92 -5.01 0.99 5.25
CA SER A 92 -5.02 1.67 3.96
C SER A 92 -5.47 0.76 2.84
N SER A 93 -5.84 1.34 1.71
CA SER A 93 -6.02 0.62 0.45
C SER A 93 -5.35 1.36 -0.71
N ASN A 94 -4.98 0.61 -1.72
CA ASN A 94 -4.39 1.12 -2.94
C ASN A 94 -5.18 0.59 -4.13
N LEU A 95 -5.94 1.45 -4.81
CA LEU A 95 -6.54 1.18 -6.11
C LEU A 95 -5.41 1.19 -7.13
N ALA A 96 -4.80 0.03 -7.34
CA ALA A 96 -3.51 -0.08 -7.97
C ALA A 96 -3.56 -0.22 -9.50
N ILE A 97 -4.59 -0.90 -10.01
CA ILE A 97 -4.67 -1.21 -11.44
C ILE A 97 -6.14 -1.11 -11.88
N VAL A 98 -6.37 -0.37 -12.95
CA VAL A 98 -7.60 -0.39 -13.74
C VAL A 98 -7.21 -0.79 -15.15
N GLU A 99 -7.84 -1.81 -15.68
CA GLU A 99 -7.56 -2.33 -17.03
C GLU A 99 -8.88 -2.60 -17.75
N ILE A 100 -9.02 -2.04 -18.95
CA ILE A 100 -10.13 -2.31 -19.85
C ILE A 100 -9.55 -2.86 -21.14
N ALA A 101 -9.69 -4.16 -21.37
CA ALA A 101 -9.13 -4.82 -22.53
C ALA A 101 -9.98 -6.04 -22.93
N ASN A 102 -10.07 -6.34 -24.22
CA ASN A 102 -10.70 -7.55 -24.76
C ASN A 102 -12.13 -7.79 -24.24
N GLY A 103 -12.92 -6.73 -24.13
CA GLY A 103 -14.31 -6.79 -23.66
C GLY A 103 -14.47 -7.09 -22.17
N LYS A 104 -13.44 -6.89 -21.38
CA LYS A 104 -13.43 -7.06 -19.92
C LYS A 104 -12.88 -5.81 -19.24
N ALA A 105 -13.46 -5.47 -18.10
CA ALA A 105 -12.90 -4.49 -17.15
C ALA A 105 -12.41 -5.24 -15.91
N ALA A 106 -11.23 -4.92 -15.43
CA ALA A 106 -10.64 -5.47 -14.23
C ALA A 106 -10.07 -4.35 -13.36
N VAL A 107 -10.42 -4.36 -12.09
CA VAL A 107 -9.88 -3.44 -11.08
C VAL A 107 -9.18 -4.26 -10.00
N LYS A 108 -7.95 -3.87 -9.64
CA LYS A 108 -7.18 -4.56 -8.59
C LYS A 108 -6.86 -3.57 -7.48
N VAL A 109 -7.34 -3.89 -6.30
CA VAL A 109 -7.12 -3.12 -5.08
C VAL A 109 -6.31 -3.96 -4.09
N LEU A 110 -5.38 -3.36 -3.39
CA LEU A 110 -4.66 -3.96 -2.27
C LEU A 110 -5.06 -3.26 -0.98
N THR A 111 -5.55 -4.01 -0.02
CA THR A 111 -5.84 -3.52 1.34
C THR A 111 -4.79 -4.02 2.31
N ARG A 112 -4.35 -3.15 3.21
CA ARG A 112 -3.45 -3.46 4.32
C ARG A 112 -4.05 -2.96 5.63
N SER A 113 -3.94 -3.77 6.68
CA SER A 113 -4.27 -3.35 8.03
C SER A 113 -3.51 -4.21 9.04
N SER A 114 -3.12 -3.62 10.17
CA SER A 114 -2.64 -4.36 11.33
C SER A 114 -3.79 -4.96 12.16
N ARG A 115 -5.05 -4.56 11.88
CA ARG A 115 -6.27 -5.07 12.53
C ARG A 115 -7.18 -5.79 11.55
N GLU A 116 -7.54 -7.03 11.85
CA GLU A 116 -8.42 -7.85 10.99
C GLU A 116 -9.80 -7.19 10.77
N SER A 117 -10.42 -6.67 11.84
CA SER A 117 -11.73 -6.02 11.74
C SER A 117 -11.72 -4.79 10.81
N MET A 118 -10.65 -4.03 10.82
CA MET A 118 -10.50 -2.87 9.92
C MET A 118 -10.16 -3.28 8.49
N LYS A 119 -9.43 -4.37 8.32
CA LYS A 119 -9.20 -4.97 7.01
C LYS A 119 -10.51 -5.44 6.39
N ASP A 120 -11.35 -6.12 7.17
CA ASP A 120 -12.67 -6.56 6.71
C ASP A 120 -13.61 -5.40 6.42
N TYR A 121 -13.63 -4.37 7.27
CA TYR A 121 -14.40 -3.15 7.03
C TYR A 121 -14.01 -2.51 5.69
N ARG A 122 -12.72 -2.28 5.48
CA ARG A 122 -12.21 -1.66 4.25
C ARG A 122 -12.51 -2.50 3.00
N ASN A 123 -12.30 -3.81 3.09
CA ASN A 123 -12.61 -4.74 2.01
C ASN A 123 -14.12 -4.76 1.69
N THR A 124 -14.98 -4.72 2.70
CA THR A 124 -16.44 -4.68 2.51
C THR A 124 -16.87 -3.38 1.83
N ALA A 125 -16.28 -2.24 2.20
CA ALA A 125 -16.57 -0.97 1.54
C ALA A 125 -16.19 -1.00 0.04
N ILE A 126 -14.98 -1.52 -0.28
CA ILE A 126 -14.52 -1.69 -1.66
C ILE A 126 -15.42 -2.65 -2.44
N GLU A 127 -15.76 -3.80 -1.85
CA GLU A 127 -16.67 -4.78 -2.45
C GLU A 127 -18.05 -4.17 -2.75
N SER A 128 -18.57 -3.37 -1.83
CA SER A 128 -19.85 -2.68 -2.00
C SER A 128 -19.81 -1.72 -3.20
N CYS A 129 -18.75 -0.93 -3.37
CA CYS A 129 -18.63 -0.02 -4.50
C CYS A 129 -18.71 -0.77 -5.84
N PHE A 130 -17.92 -1.81 -6.02
CA PHE A 130 -17.87 -2.53 -7.28
C PHE A 130 -19.07 -3.45 -7.48
N SER A 131 -19.65 -4.02 -6.41
CA SER A 131 -20.87 -4.84 -6.52
C SER A 131 -22.08 -4.00 -6.91
N MET A 132 -22.21 -2.76 -6.39
CA MET A 132 -23.26 -1.83 -6.81
C MET A 132 -23.13 -1.42 -8.28
N ALA A 133 -21.90 -1.38 -8.81
CA ALA A 133 -21.62 -1.17 -10.23
C ALA A 133 -21.84 -2.42 -11.11
N GLY A 134 -22.36 -3.51 -10.55
CA GLY A 134 -22.61 -4.77 -11.28
C GLY A 134 -21.37 -5.62 -11.53
N MET A 135 -20.25 -5.33 -10.88
CA MET A 135 -19.00 -6.08 -11.04
C MET A 135 -18.94 -7.26 -10.06
N HIS A 136 -18.31 -8.35 -10.51
CA HIS A 136 -17.97 -9.47 -9.63
C HIS A 136 -16.71 -9.15 -8.84
N VAL A 137 -16.75 -9.34 -7.51
CA VAL A 137 -15.62 -9.08 -6.62
C VAL A 137 -15.12 -10.36 -5.98
N GLU A 138 -13.81 -10.56 -6.04
CA GLU A 138 -13.13 -11.68 -5.39
C GLU A 138 -12.07 -11.17 -4.41
N ARG A 139 -12.04 -11.74 -3.20
CA ARG A 139 -10.99 -11.49 -2.21
C ARG A 139 -9.99 -12.64 -2.26
N SER A 140 -8.70 -12.32 -2.35
CA SER A 140 -7.64 -13.33 -2.43
C SER A 140 -6.35 -12.87 -1.79
N GLY A 141 -5.47 -13.81 -1.41
CA GLY A 141 -4.13 -13.55 -0.92
C GLY A 141 -4.08 -12.83 0.44
N SER A 142 -5.13 -12.99 1.25
CA SER A 142 -5.16 -12.41 2.60
C SER A 142 -4.23 -13.16 3.54
N TYR A 143 -3.54 -12.41 4.39
CA TYR A 143 -2.79 -12.89 5.54
C TYR A 143 -3.06 -11.97 6.73
N SER A 144 -2.80 -12.48 7.93
CA SER A 144 -3.07 -11.75 9.17
C SER A 144 -2.12 -10.57 9.35
N GLY A 145 -2.65 -9.45 9.80
CA GLY A 145 -1.88 -8.31 10.24
C GLY A 145 -1.11 -8.62 11.54
N TRP A 146 -0.08 -7.85 11.82
CA TRP A 146 0.64 -7.90 13.08
C TRP A 146 0.41 -6.60 13.84
N GLU A 147 -0.42 -6.66 14.89
CA GLU A 147 -0.70 -5.49 15.72
C GLU A 147 0.52 -5.18 16.61
N PRO A 148 1.04 -3.94 16.57
CA PRO A 148 2.18 -3.57 17.39
C PRO A 148 1.84 -3.62 18.89
N ASN A 149 2.70 -4.26 19.69
CA ASN A 149 2.61 -4.26 21.14
C ASN A 149 3.72 -3.40 21.74
N VAL A 150 3.41 -2.15 22.09
CA VAL A 150 4.39 -1.23 22.71
C VAL A 150 4.86 -1.68 24.11
N ASN A 151 4.11 -2.56 24.75
CA ASN A 151 4.43 -3.12 26.07
C ASN A 151 5.00 -4.55 25.98
N SER A 152 5.49 -4.95 24.83
CA SER A 152 6.08 -6.27 24.61
C SER A 152 7.27 -6.52 25.54
N PRO A 153 7.24 -7.58 26.37
CA PRO A 153 8.38 -7.97 27.22
C PRO A 153 9.66 -8.23 26.43
N ILE A 154 9.58 -8.92 25.27
CA ILE A 154 10.76 -9.15 24.42
C ILE A 154 11.32 -7.85 23.84
N LEU A 155 10.47 -6.88 23.50
CA LEU A 155 10.92 -5.56 23.05
C LEU A 155 11.74 -4.85 24.11
N HIS A 156 11.25 -4.87 25.36
CA HIS A 156 11.99 -4.27 26.47
C HIS A 156 13.32 -4.97 26.74
N ALA A 157 13.34 -6.28 26.82
CA ALA A 157 14.56 -7.06 27.02
C ALA A 157 15.60 -6.79 25.91
N MET A 158 15.17 -6.76 24.65
CA MET A 158 16.06 -6.49 23.53
C MET A 158 16.59 -5.05 23.53
N LYS A 159 15.80 -4.06 23.91
CA LYS A 159 16.27 -2.67 24.05
C LYS A 159 17.37 -2.55 25.09
N GLU A 160 17.21 -3.19 26.24
CA GLU A 160 18.24 -3.19 27.29
C GLU A 160 19.51 -3.93 26.86
N SER A 161 19.38 -5.09 26.22
CA SER A 161 20.51 -5.84 25.67
C SER A 161 21.27 -5.03 24.60
N TYR A 162 20.56 -4.38 23.69
CA TYR A 162 21.18 -3.55 22.67
C TYR A 162 21.93 -2.35 23.29
N LYS A 163 21.30 -1.67 24.25
CA LYS A 163 21.92 -0.55 24.96
C LYS A 163 23.19 -0.97 25.73
N ALA A 164 23.13 -2.12 26.37
CA ALA A 164 24.31 -2.65 27.09
C ALA A 164 25.49 -2.99 26.15
N GLN A 165 25.17 -3.48 24.95
CA GLN A 165 26.19 -3.89 23.98
C GLN A 165 26.74 -2.74 23.15
N PHE A 166 25.88 -1.79 22.73
CA PHE A 166 26.25 -0.72 21.79
C PHE A 166 26.25 0.69 22.38
N GLY A 167 25.82 0.86 23.62
CA GLY A 167 25.80 2.15 24.34
C GLY A 167 24.66 3.08 23.97
N GLU A 168 23.76 2.69 23.05
CA GLU A 168 22.63 3.46 22.56
C GLU A 168 21.35 2.62 22.52
N LEU A 169 20.18 3.24 22.47
CA LEU A 169 18.94 2.52 22.27
C LEU A 169 18.72 2.23 20.77
N PRO A 170 18.16 1.06 20.42
CA PRO A 170 17.81 0.77 19.05
C PRO A 170 16.62 1.62 18.60
N GLU A 171 16.57 1.94 17.33
CA GLU A 171 15.39 2.53 16.72
C GLU A 171 14.31 1.45 16.58
N VAL A 172 13.13 1.71 17.17
CA VAL A 172 11.97 0.80 17.08
C VAL A 172 11.01 1.38 16.08
N LYS A 173 10.72 0.61 15.03
CA LYS A 173 9.81 1.01 13.95
C LYS A 173 8.63 0.07 13.85
N VAL A 174 7.51 0.62 13.45
CA VAL A 174 6.36 -0.13 12.95
C VAL A 174 6.28 0.11 11.45
N ILE A 175 6.17 -0.94 10.67
CA ILE A 175 6.03 -0.83 9.22
C ILE A 175 4.63 -1.26 8.78
N HIS A 176 4.08 -0.55 7.80
CA HIS A 176 2.78 -0.87 7.20
C HIS A 176 2.96 -1.94 6.11
N ALA A 177 3.48 -3.11 6.51
CA ALA A 177 3.75 -4.24 5.63
C ALA A 177 3.39 -5.57 6.31
N GLY A 178 3.21 -6.62 5.50
CA GLY A 178 3.06 -7.97 6.01
C GLY A 178 4.41 -8.52 6.45
N LEU A 179 4.44 -9.03 7.68
CA LEU A 179 5.60 -9.73 8.23
C LEU A 179 5.18 -11.13 8.66
N GLU A 180 6.14 -12.04 8.70
CA GLU A 180 5.95 -13.42 9.16
C GLU A 180 5.35 -13.50 10.57
N CYS A 181 5.67 -12.51 11.43
CA CYS A 181 5.10 -12.41 12.77
C CYS A 181 3.56 -12.33 12.77
N GLY A 182 2.95 -11.68 11.78
CA GLY A 182 1.49 -11.67 11.65
C GLY A 182 0.92 -13.07 11.39
N ILE A 183 1.58 -13.84 10.52
CA ILE A 183 1.16 -15.21 10.18
C ILE A 183 1.37 -16.14 11.38
N ILE A 184 2.53 -16.06 12.03
CA ILE A 184 2.85 -16.88 13.21
C ILE A 184 1.92 -16.56 14.36
N GLY A 185 1.68 -15.27 14.65
CA GLY A 185 0.77 -14.83 15.72
C GLY A 185 -0.68 -15.26 15.53
N ALA A 186 -1.14 -15.39 14.30
CA ALA A 186 -2.48 -15.92 13.99
C ALA A 186 -2.60 -17.43 14.34
N VAL A 187 -1.51 -18.19 14.23
CA VAL A 187 -1.48 -19.63 14.52
C VAL A 187 -1.16 -19.89 16.00
N VAL A 188 -0.36 -19.02 16.62
CA VAL A 188 0.06 -19.12 18.03
C VAL A 188 -0.36 -17.84 18.76
N PRO A 189 -1.64 -17.74 19.18
CA PRO A 189 -2.13 -16.56 19.89
C PRO A 189 -1.38 -16.29 21.19
N GLY A 190 -1.02 -15.03 21.43
CA GLY A 190 -0.31 -14.59 22.63
C GLY A 190 1.20 -14.77 22.58
N LEU A 191 1.77 -15.25 21.48
CA LEU A 191 3.22 -15.28 21.29
C LEU A 191 3.74 -13.85 21.15
N ASP A 192 4.65 -13.46 22.05
CA ASP A 192 5.35 -12.18 21.97
C ASP A 192 6.51 -12.28 20.98
N MET A 193 6.59 -11.36 20.03
CA MET A 193 7.51 -11.46 18.90
C MET A 193 8.13 -10.11 18.54
N ILE A 194 9.35 -10.19 18.02
CA ILE A 194 10.08 -9.06 17.43
C ILE A 194 10.64 -9.46 16.07
N SER A 195 10.57 -8.55 15.12
CA SER A 195 11.28 -8.69 13.83
C SER A 195 12.48 -7.75 13.80
N PHE A 196 13.66 -8.29 13.52
CA PHE A 196 14.89 -7.51 13.40
C PHE A 196 15.85 -8.21 12.45
N GLY A 197 16.81 -7.46 11.90
CA GLY A 197 17.76 -8.02 10.94
C GLY A 197 18.85 -7.02 10.55
N PRO A 198 19.75 -7.41 9.63
CA PRO A 198 20.73 -6.49 9.07
C PRO A 198 20.07 -5.43 8.21
N THR A 199 20.80 -4.36 7.91
CA THR A 199 20.32 -3.25 7.07
C THR A 199 20.23 -3.71 5.62
N LEU A 200 19.00 -3.67 5.07
CA LEU A 200 18.72 -3.90 3.67
C LEU A 200 18.37 -2.59 2.98
N GLN A 201 18.77 -2.45 1.73
CA GLN A 201 18.44 -1.34 0.85
C GLN A 201 17.74 -1.85 -0.39
N CYS A 202 16.76 -1.10 -0.91
CA CYS A 202 15.97 -1.43 -2.10
C CYS A 202 15.36 -2.85 -2.05
N PRO A 203 14.71 -3.29 -0.94
CA PRO A 203 14.17 -4.63 -0.85
C PRO A 203 13.12 -4.87 -1.95
N HIS A 204 13.06 -6.13 -2.44
CA HIS A 204 12.17 -6.57 -3.51
C HIS A 204 12.42 -5.96 -4.88
N THR A 205 13.59 -5.41 -5.12
CA THR A 205 14.03 -4.89 -6.43
C THR A 205 15.28 -5.61 -6.91
N PRO A 206 15.62 -5.54 -8.22
CA PRO A 206 16.91 -6.06 -8.73
C PRO A 206 18.14 -5.39 -8.11
N GLU A 207 17.98 -4.25 -7.45
CA GLU A 207 19.04 -3.47 -6.79
C GLU A 207 19.11 -3.75 -5.30
N GLU A 208 18.39 -4.77 -4.81
CA GLU A 208 18.43 -5.17 -3.41
C GLU A 208 19.85 -5.49 -2.95
N ARG A 209 20.25 -4.90 -1.85
CA ARG A 209 21.58 -5.08 -1.28
C ARG A 209 21.56 -5.05 0.24
N CYS A 210 22.47 -5.82 0.85
CA CYS A 210 22.68 -5.87 2.28
C CYS A 210 23.95 -5.10 2.66
N HIS A 211 23.88 -4.29 3.71
CA HIS A 211 25.02 -3.60 4.27
C HIS A 211 25.86 -4.58 5.09
N ILE A 212 26.98 -5.07 4.54
CA ILE A 212 27.81 -6.14 5.12
C ILE A 212 28.19 -5.89 6.60
N PRO A 213 28.66 -4.69 7.02
CA PRO A 213 28.98 -4.44 8.43
C PRO A 213 27.80 -4.64 9.38
N SER A 214 26.56 -4.42 8.93
CA SER A 214 25.38 -4.62 9.76
C SER A 214 25.06 -6.09 10.02
N VAL A 215 25.59 -7.01 9.23
CA VAL A 215 25.40 -8.45 9.42
C VAL A 215 26.12 -8.91 10.68
N SER A 216 27.37 -8.50 10.90
CA SER A 216 28.10 -8.79 12.14
C SER A 216 27.38 -8.18 13.35
N LYS A 217 27.01 -6.90 13.27
CA LYS A 217 26.27 -6.22 14.34
C LYS A 217 24.97 -6.96 14.69
N PHE A 218 24.23 -7.39 13.68
CA PHE A 218 23.01 -8.18 13.85
C PHE A 218 23.28 -9.52 14.54
N TYR A 219 24.32 -10.25 14.10
CA TYR A 219 24.66 -11.54 14.66
C TYR A 219 25.08 -11.44 16.13
N ASP A 220 25.93 -10.47 16.48
CA ASP A 220 26.35 -10.20 17.85
C ASP A 220 25.15 -9.86 18.74
N PHE A 221 24.22 -9.03 18.23
CA PHE A 221 22.99 -8.70 18.94
C PHE A 221 22.06 -9.90 19.13
N LEU A 222 21.89 -10.73 18.10
CA LEU A 222 21.12 -11.96 18.19
C LEU A 222 21.67 -12.90 19.26
N THR A 223 22.98 -13.12 19.24
CA THR A 223 23.68 -14.01 20.20
C THR A 223 23.48 -13.48 21.63
N ALA A 224 23.74 -12.20 21.87
CA ALA A 224 23.53 -11.60 23.18
C ALA A 224 22.07 -11.66 23.66
N THR A 225 21.11 -11.51 22.76
CA THR A 225 19.69 -11.64 23.06
C THR A 225 19.33 -13.05 23.50
N LEU A 226 19.86 -14.08 22.82
CA LEU A 226 19.61 -15.47 23.16
C LEU A 226 20.27 -15.86 24.50
N GLU A 227 21.50 -15.40 24.74
CA GLU A 227 22.22 -15.64 25.99
C GLU A 227 21.55 -15.01 27.22
N ASN A 228 20.89 -13.88 27.03
CA ASN A 228 20.16 -13.13 28.07
C ASN A 228 18.67 -13.45 28.14
N THR A 229 18.20 -14.48 27.42
CA THR A 229 16.78 -14.89 27.46
C THR A 229 16.46 -15.41 28.86
N PRO A 230 15.37 -14.88 29.52
CA PRO A 230 14.99 -15.38 30.86
C PRO A 230 14.65 -16.85 30.81
N GLU A 231 15.11 -17.60 31.79
CA GLU A 231 14.64 -18.96 32.03
C GLU A 231 13.17 -18.94 32.47
N LYS A 232 12.39 -19.95 32.03
CA LYS A 232 10.96 -20.06 32.35
C LYS A 232 10.74 -20.38 33.83
#